data_8ddb288e1788df47a233a661188e61fa
#
_entry.id   8ddb288e1788df47a233a661188e61fa
#
_cell.length_a   1.000
_cell.length_b   1.000
_cell.length_c   1.000
_cell.angle_alpha   90.00
_cell.angle_beta   90.00
_cell.angle_gamma   90.00
#
_symmetry.space_group_name_H-M   'P 1'
#
loop_
_entity.id
_entity.type
_entity.pdbx_description
1 polymer ?
#
loop_
_entity_poly.entity_id
_entity_poly.type
_entity_poly.pdbx_seq_one_letter_code
_entity_poly.pdbx_strand_id
1 'polypeptide(L)'
;MVLQIIAKLTKGEAILSETSEGKSEETGVEPINVIYQTAEDGLGDTIKPRLLAAGADCSRVLVIDDQDQPLTMVDARLEEAIIQTKARLVVLDPIQGFLGAGVDMHRANEIRPLMKRISVLAEKYQCAII
;
A
#
# COMPACT_ATOMS: atom_id res chain seq x y z
N MET A 1 -3.65 -7.51 10.15
CA MET A 1 -4.29 -6.18 10.27
C MET A 1 -4.31 -5.43 8.95
N VAL A 2 -3.17 -5.21 8.30
CA VAL A 2 -3.11 -4.46 7.01
C VAL A 2 -3.98 -5.08 5.91
N LEU A 3 -4.01 -6.41 5.78
CA LEU A 3 -4.85 -7.10 4.80
C LEU A 3 -6.35 -6.88 5.03
N GLN A 4 -6.79 -6.74 6.27
CA GLN A 4 -8.18 -6.41 6.60
C GLN A 4 -8.53 -4.98 6.23
N ILE A 5 -7.60 -4.05 6.41
CA ILE A 5 -7.76 -2.66 5.96
C ILE A 5 -7.90 -2.62 4.43
N ILE A 6 -7.03 -3.32 3.71
CA ILE A 6 -7.09 -3.44 2.25
C ILE A 6 -8.44 -4.03 1.82
N ALA A 7 -8.88 -5.10 2.48
CA ALA A 7 -10.16 -5.73 2.18
C ALA A 7 -11.34 -4.76 2.27
N LYS A 8 -11.42 -3.98 3.35
CA LYS A 8 -12.47 -2.97 3.53
C LYS A 8 -12.38 -1.85 2.50
N LEU A 9 -11.20 -1.28 2.30
CA LEU A 9 -11.00 -0.15 1.38
C LEU A 9 -11.27 -0.52 -0.08
N THR A 10 -10.91 -1.73 -0.51
CA THR A 10 -11.17 -2.20 -1.88
C THR A 10 -12.65 -2.45 -2.16
N LYS A 11 -13.46 -2.64 -1.12
CA LYS A 11 -14.92 -2.80 -1.21
C LYS A 11 -15.70 -1.51 -0.95
N GLY A 12 -15.03 -0.44 -0.54
CA GLY A 12 -15.70 0.79 -0.15
C GLY A 12 -16.35 0.71 1.24
N GLU A 13 -15.79 -0.09 2.12
CA GLU A 13 -16.24 -0.21 3.51
C GLU A 13 -15.44 0.72 4.42
N ALA A 14 -16.10 1.33 5.42
CA ALA A 14 -15.42 2.16 6.40
C ALA A 14 -14.47 1.33 7.29
N ILE A 15 -13.27 1.85 7.56
CA ILE A 15 -12.28 1.18 8.43
C ILE A 15 -12.76 1.23 9.89
N LEU A 16 -13.26 2.38 10.31
CA LEU A 16 -13.81 2.62 11.63
C LEU A 16 -15.31 2.84 11.50
N SER A 17 -16.10 1.94 12.05
CA SER A 17 -17.51 2.23 12.31
C SER A 17 -17.58 2.80 13.71
N GLU A 18 -17.92 4.08 13.83
CA GLU A 18 -18.39 4.59 15.13
C GLU A 18 -19.73 3.89 15.43
N THR A 19 -19.69 2.97 16.37
CA THR A 19 -20.90 2.45 17.00
C THR A 19 -21.48 3.49 17.94
N SER A 20 -22.03 4.55 17.37
CA SER A 20 -23.04 5.34 18.07
C SER A 20 -24.39 4.67 17.81
N GLU A 21 -25.01 4.23 18.87
CA GLU A 21 -26.34 3.65 18.85
C GLU A 21 -27.30 4.51 18.02
N GLY A 22 -27.81 3.96 16.93
CA GLY A 22 -29.02 4.40 16.28
C GLY A 22 -28.91 5.32 15.10
N LYS A 23 -28.10 5.03 14.09
CA LYS A 23 -28.38 5.25 12.66
C LYS A 23 -27.25 4.66 11.84
N SER A 24 -27.54 3.56 11.14
CA SER A 24 -26.72 3.08 10.03
C SER A 24 -26.89 4.05 8.84
N GLU A 25 -26.18 5.17 8.87
CA GLU A 25 -25.85 5.80 7.62
C GLU A 25 -24.68 4.99 7.05
N GLU A 26 -24.98 4.16 6.07
CA GLU A 26 -24.01 3.63 5.12
C GLU A 26 -23.38 4.84 4.42
N THR A 27 -22.38 5.46 5.04
CA THR A 27 -21.49 6.35 4.34
C THR A 27 -20.66 5.46 3.43
N GLY A 28 -21.22 5.15 2.25
CA GLY A 28 -20.51 4.41 1.20
C GLY A 28 -19.26 5.18 0.84
N VAL A 29 -18.12 4.66 1.28
CA VAL A 29 -16.81 5.13 0.85
C VAL A 29 -16.59 4.53 -0.54
N GLU A 30 -16.10 5.33 -1.50
CA GLU A 30 -15.77 4.78 -2.80
C GLU A 30 -14.66 3.72 -2.68
N PRO A 31 -14.80 2.56 -3.35
CA PRO A 31 -13.72 1.57 -3.41
C PRO A 31 -12.46 2.17 -4.01
N ILE A 32 -11.30 1.87 -3.41
CA ILE A 32 -10.02 2.39 -3.87
C ILE A 32 -9.13 1.27 -4.44
N ASN A 33 -8.21 1.67 -5.31
CA ASN A 33 -7.14 0.80 -5.75
C ASN A 33 -5.97 0.89 -4.76
N VAL A 34 -5.33 -0.25 -4.53
CA VAL A 34 -4.23 -0.42 -3.59
C VAL A 34 -3.04 -1.04 -4.32
N ILE A 35 -1.85 -0.48 -4.11
CA ILE A 35 -0.59 -1.13 -4.49
C ILE A 35 -0.05 -1.82 -3.24
N TYR A 36 0.18 -3.13 -3.33
CA TYR A 36 0.76 -3.93 -2.25
C TYR A 36 2.08 -4.53 -2.70
N GLN A 37 3.18 -4.12 -2.06
CA GLN A 37 4.50 -4.68 -2.29
C GLN A 37 5.01 -5.37 -1.03
N THR A 38 5.52 -6.58 -1.20
CA THR A 38 6.19 -7.33 -0.14
C THR A 38 7.61 -7.69 -0.55
N ALA A 39 8.55 -7.58 0.38
CA ALA A 39 9.94 -8.00 0.18
C ALA A 39 10.21 -9.41 0.71
N GLU A 40 9.27 -10.01 1.43
CA GLU A 40 9.50 -11.29 2.13
C GLU A 40 8.83 -12.48 1.48
N ASP A 41 7.65 -12.31 0.91
CA ASP A 41 6.82 -13.40 0.40
C ASP A 41 6.59 -13.31 -1.11
N GLY A 42 6.57 -14.44 -1.79
CA GLY A 42 6.13 -14.53 -3.18
C GLY A 42 4.68 -14.03 -3.33
N LEU A 43 4.50 -13.04 -4.19
CA LEU A 43 3.24 -12.34 -4.37
C LEU A 43 2.07 -13.22 -4.81
N GLY A 44 2.34 -14.24 -5.65
CA GLY A 44 1.31 -15.12 -6.18
C GLY A 44 0.84 -16.18 -5.21
N ASP A 45 1.77 -16.75 -4.45
CA ASP A 45 1.51 -17.98 -3.70
C ASP A 45 1.01 -17.74 -2.27
N THR A 46 1.36 -16.58 -1.68
CA THR A 46 1.07 -16.32 -0.26
C THR A 46 0.10 -15.17 -0.05
N ILE A 47 0.29 -14.05 -0.77
CA ILE A 47 -0.47 -12.81 -0.52
C ILE A 47 -1.88 -12.89 -1.10
N LYS A 48 -2.05 -13.35 -2.32
CA LYS A 48 -3.37 -13.43 -2.96
C LYS A 48 -4.35 -14.32 -2.18
N PRO A 49 -3.99 -15.54 -1.71
CA PRO A 49 -4.88 -16.32 -0.87
C PRO A 49 -5.27 -15.63 0.44
N ARG A 50 -4.34 -14.91 1.06
CA ARG A 50 -4.60 -14.16 2.30
C ARG A 50 -5.55 -12.97 2.07
N LEU A 51 -5.39 -12.26 0.95
CA LEU A 51 -6.30 -11.19 0.56
C LEU A 51 -7.71 -11.71 0.29
N LEU A 52 -7.83 -12.83 -0.43
CA LEU A 52 -9.10 -13.50 -0.67
C LEU A 52 -9.77 -13.95 0.64
N ALA A 53 -9.00 -14.54 1.56
CA ALA A 53 -9.48 -14.94 2.87
C ALA A 53 -9.94 -13.76 3.72
N ALA A 54 -9.29 -12.61 3.60
CA ALA A 54 -9.72 -11.35 4.24
C ALA A 54 -10.94 -10.71 3.57
N GLY A 55 -11.34 -11.21 2.41
CA GLY A 55 -12.48 -10.70 1.64
C GLY A 55 -12.17 -9.48 0.77
N ALA A 56 -10.91 -9.25 0.41
CA ALA A 56 -10.53 -8.14 -0.47
C ALA A 56 -11.05 -8.33 -1.90
N ASP A 57 -11.33 -7.20 -2.56
CA ASP A 57 -11.48 -7.19 -4.02
C ASP A 57 -10.08 -7.19 -4.66
N CYS A 58 -9.59 -8.38 -5.04
CA CYS A 58 -8.26 -8.57 -5.60
C CYS A 58 -8.07 -7.88 -6.96
N SER A 59 -9.13 -7.53 -7.66
CA SER A 59 -9.03 -6.76 -8.91
C SER A 59 -8.55 -5.32 -8.67
N ARG A 60 -8.65 -4.82 -7.45
CA ARG A 60 -8.20 -3.51 -7.02
C ARG A 60 -6.88 -3.53 -6.26
N VAL A 61 -6.31 -4.69 -6.05
CA VAL A 61 -4.99 -4.85 -5.41
C VAL A 61 -3.96 -5.14 -6.49
N LEU A 62 -3.04 -4.23 -6.64
CA LEU A 62 -2.06 -4.19 -7.72
C LEU A 62 -0.67 -4.40 -7.15
N VAL A 63 0.19 -5.00 -7.96
CA VAL A 63 1.56 -5.32 -7.61
C VAL A 63 2.47 -4.86 -8.73
N ILE A 64 3.60 -4.26 -8.38
CA ILE A 64 4.65 -3.92 -9.33
C ILE A 64 5.56 -5.14 -9.49
N ASP A 65 5.83 -5.56 -10.71
CA ASP A 65 6.78 -6.64 -10.98
C ASP A 65 8.19 -6.15 -10.65
N ASP A 66 8.83 -6.81 -9.70
CA ASP A 66 10.17 -6.51 -9.23
C ASP A 66 11.09 -7.75 -9.18
N GLN A 67 10.72 -8.82 -9.88
CA GLN A 67 11.48 -10.08 -9.90
C GLN A 67 12.87 -9.91 -10.48
N ASP A 68 12.99 -9.20 -11.60
CA ASP A 68 14.28 -8.97 -12.26
C ASP A 68 15.06 -7.81 -11.66
N GLN A 69 14.38 -6.83 -11.14
CA GLN A 69 14.98 -5.65 -10.52
C GLN A 69 14.19 -5.27 -9.26
N PRO A 70 14.77 -5.47 -8.07
CA PRO A 70 14.12 -5.14 -6.82
C PRO A 70 13.63 -3.69 -6.78
N LEU A 71 12.40 -3.50 -6.32
CA LEU A 71 11.80 -2.17 -6.16
C LEU A 71 12.41 -1.47 -4.95
N THR A 72 12.70 -0.18 -5.10
CA THR A 72 13.03 0.70 -3.99
C THR A 72 11.96 1.78 -3.83
N MET A 73 11.88 2.41 -2.66
CA MET A 73 10.90 3.46 -2.41
C MET A 73 11.16 4.76 -3.21
N VAL A 74 12.31 4.86 -3.86
CA VAL A 74 12.66 6.00 -4.74
C VAL A 74 12.62 5.62 -6.22
N ASP A 75 12.18 4.42 -6.54
CA ASP A 75 12.10 3.91 -7.90
C ASP A 75 10.97 4.61 -8.68
N ALA A 76 11.27 5.01 -9.91
CA ALA A 76 10.29 5.65 -10.79
C ALA A 76 9.06 4.78 -11.07
N ARG A 77 9.22 3.44 -11.06
CA ARG A 77 8.11 2.50 -11.24
C ARG A 77 7.01 2.64 -10.19
N LEU A 78 7.36 3.06 -8.96
CA LEU A 78 6.37 3.31 -7.93
C LEU A 78 5.47 4.50 -8.29
N GLU A 79 6.06 5.61 -8.72
CA GLU A 79 5.31 6.78 -9.17
C GLU A 79 4.46 6.47 -10.41
N GLU A 80 5.03 5.78 -11.40
CA GLU A 80 4.32 5.36 -12.60
C GLU A 80 3.12 4.47 -12.27
N ALA A 81 3.29 3.52 -11.35
CA ALA A 81 2.21 2.64 -10.92
C ALA A 81 1.09 3.42 -10.22
N ILE A 82 1.42 4.40 -9.37
CA ILE A 82 0.41 5.26 -8.74
C ILE A 82 -0.39 6.05 -9.79
N ILE A 83 0.28 6.60 -10.79
CA ILE A 83 -0.35 7.36 -11.88
C ILE A 83 -1.28 6.46 -12.69
N GLN A 84 -0.80 5.30 -13.13
CA GLN A 84 -1.54 4.40 -14.00
C GLN A 84 -2.74 3.75 -13.31
N THR A 85 -2.59 3.37 -12.05
CA THR A 85 -3.62 2.67 -11.29
C THR A 85 -4.55 3.59 -10.53
N LYS A 86 -4.18 4.85 -10.35
CA LYS A 86 -4.86 5.83 -9.48
C LYS A 86 -5.00 5.30 -8.04
N ALA A 87 -3.99 4.56 -7.58
CA ALA A 87 -3.99 4.00 -6.24
C ALA A 87 -4.06 5.11 -5.18
N ARG A 88 -4.85 4.86 -4.14
CA ARG A 88 -5.00 5.75 -2.98
C ARG A 88 -4.29 5.22 -1.74
N LEU A 89 -3.83 3.99 -1.79
CA LEU A 89 -3.03 3.36 -0.76
C LEU A 89 -1.87 2.58 -1.40
N VAL A 90 -0.68 2.78 -0.88
CA VAL A 90 0.50 1.98 -1.19
C VAL A 90 0.99 1.34 0.11
N VAL A 91 1.21 0.04 0.08
CA VAL A 91 1.75 -0.73 1.20
C VAL A 91 3.11 -1.28 0.82
N LEU A 92 4.13 -0.95 1.61
CA LEU A 92 5.50 -1.45 1.48
C LEU A 92 5.84 -2.29 2.72
N ASP A 93 5.73 -3.58 2.62
CA ASP A 93 5.79 -4.51 3.76
C ASP A 93 6.91 -5.56 3.60
N PRO A 94 7.94 -5.49 4.44
CA PRO A 94 8.31 -4.40 5.33
C PRO A 94 9.06 -3.27 4.60
N ILE A 95 8.97 -2.05 5.12
CA ILE A 95 9.61 -0.87 4.50
C ILE A 95 11.12 -1.02 4.33
N GLN A 96 11.76 -1.79 5.22
CA GLN A 96 13.20 -2.06 5.17
C GLN A 96 13.64 -2.71 3.85
N GLY A 97 12.80 -3.55 3.26
CA GLY A 97 13.06 -4.21 1.99
C GLY A 97 13.13 -3.25 0.79
N PHE A 98 12.63 -2.02 0.96
CA PHE A 98 12.54 -1.03 -0.11
C PHE A 98 13.47 0.18 0.07
N LEU A 99 14.38 0.13 1.04
CA LEU A 99 15.32 1.24 1.28
C LEU A 99 16.39 1.36 0.19
N GLY A 100 16.74 0.27 -0.46
CA GLY A 100 17.82 0.21 -1.44
C GLY A 100 19.14 -0.28 -0.84
N ALA A 101 20.05 -0.69 -1.73
CA ALA A 101 21.36 -1.22 -1.35
C ALA A 101 22.21 -0.16 -0.64
N GLY A 102 22.83 -0.55 0.47
CA GLY A 102 23.77 0.31 1.19
C GLY A 102 23.13 1.36 2.10
N VAL A 103 21.80 1.40 2.20
CA VAL A 103 21.09 2.30 3.12
C VAL A 103 20.96 1.62 4.50
N ASP A 104 21.51 2.26 5.52
CA ASP A 104 21.40 1.80 6.90
C ASP A 104 20.18 2.46 7.58
N MET A 105 19.17 1.61 7.91
CA MET A 105 17.94 2.08 8.55
C MET A 105 18.15 2.68 9.95
N HIS A 106 19.29 2.41 10.59
CA HIS A 106 19.61 2.99 11.89
C HIS A 106 20.25 4.37 11.80
N ARG A 107 20.58 4.82 10.60
CA ARG A 107 21.16 6.14 10.35
C ARG A 107 20.09 7.14 9.88
N ALA A 108 19.69 8.01 10.78
CA ALA A 108 18.64 8.99 10.48
C ALA A 108 18.98 9.91 9.30
N ASN A 109 20.25 10.21 9.07
CA ASN A 109 20.72 11.02 7.93
C ASN A 109 20.53 10.30 6.58
N GLU A 110 20.48 8.98 6.55
CA GLU A 110 20.23 8.19 5.33
C GLU A 110 18.73 7.98 5.10
N ILE A 111 17.94 7.78 6.15
CA ILE A 111 16.51 7.51 6.09
C ILE A 111 15.67 8.76 5.81
N ARG A 112 15.99 9.89 6.45
CA ARG A 112 15.19 11.12 6.32
C ARG A 112 14.99 11.60 4.87
N PRO A 113 16.01 11.62 3.99
CA PRO A 113 15.80 12.00 2.60
C PRO A 113 14.85 11.07 1.85
N LEU A 114 14.91 9.75 2.11
CA LEU A 114 14.02 8.76 1.51
C LEU A 114 12.58 8.97 1.97
N MET A 115 12.37 9.13 3.28
CA MET A 115 11.03 9.38 3.84
C MET A 115 10.45 10.71 3.33
N LYS A 116 11.28 11.74 3.15
CA LYS A 116 10.84 13.00 2.56
C LYS A 116 10.37 12.81 1.11
N ARG A 117 11.10 12.05 0.30
CA ARG A 117 10.69 11.76 -1.10
C ARG A 117 9.37 11.01 -1.15
N ILE A 118 9.18 10.01 -0.30
CA ILE A 118 7.92 9.26 -0.18
C ILE A 118 6.78 10.18 0.25
N SER A 119 7.00 11.08 1.22
CA SER A 119 5.98 12.04 1.66
C SER A 119 5.57 12.99 0.54
N VAL A 120 6.52 13.49 -0.24
CA VAL A 120 6.23 14.35 -1.40
C VAL A 120 5.41 13.59 -2.45
N LEU A 121 5.75 12.33 -2.70
CA LEU A 121 5.01 11.47 -3.62
C LEU A 121 3.56 11.24 -3.15
N ALA A 122 3.40 10.91 -1.88
CA ALA A 122 2.09 10.70 -1.25
C ALA A 122 1.21 11.95 -1.33
N GLU A 123 1.78 13.11 -1.03
CA GLU A 123 1.08 14.40 -1.11
C GLU A 123 0.70 14.76 -2.54
N LYS A 124 1.63 14.62 -3.50
CA LYS A 124 1.42 14.94 -4.91
C LYS A 124 0.24 14.17 -5.52
N TYR A 125 0.11 12.90 -5.20
CA TYR A 125 -0.94 12.03 -5.74
C TYR A 125 -2.09 11.76 -4.76
N GLN A 126 -2.08 12.41 -3.60
CA GLN A 126 -3.09 12.23 -2.55
C GLN A 126 -3.33 10.75 -2.22
N CYS A 127 -2.25 9.99 -2.11
CA CYS A 127 -2.27 8.59 -1.68
C CYS A 127 -1.58 8.43 -0.32
N ALA A 128 -2.09 7.50 0.49
CA ALA A 128 -1.41 7.06 1.70
C ALA A 128 -0.31 6.04 1.35
N ILE A 129 0.84 6.14 2.01
CA ILE A 129 1.92 5.15 1.89
C ILE A 129 2.27 4.66 3.30
N ILE A 130 2.16 3.36 3.52
CA ILE A 130 2.41 2.70 4.80
C ILE A 130 3.36 1.51 4.67
#